data_8522953f8f12c8751a7e4ab1349f62df
#
_entry.id   8522953f8f12c8751a7e4ab1349f62df
#
_cell.length_a   1.000
_cell.length_b   1.000
_cell.length_c   1.000
_cell.angle_alpha   90.00
_cell.angle_beta   90.00
_cell.angle_gamma   90.00
#
_symmetry.space_group_name_H-M   'P 1'
#
loop_
_entity.id
_entity.type
_entity.pdbx_description
1 polymer ?
#
loop_
_entity_poly.entity_id
_entity_poly.type
_entity_poly.pdbx_seq_one_letter_code
_entity_poly.pdbx_strand_id
1 'polypeptide(L)'
;STDARLPGELRISMLQSDSGVLKKEFDKLVDWIRGEPLPDVINLPNSLLIGMAGPLRAATRRPICCTLQGEELFLNGLQGPYRDRAIALIRDQVADVDRFIAVSEYCAAFMTDLFAIPRAKIAVVPLGIRMDGYQWARRSSADYCVGYFARVAPEKGLHVLAEAYVHLRRRMGQAPARLVAAGYIGADQTSYLNEVRGILARA
;
A
#
# COMPACT_ATOMS: atom_id res chain seq x y z
N SER A 1 -0.18 -3.48 -27.03
CA SER A 1 0.69 -2.70 -26.15
C SER A 1 -0.08 -1.48 -25.68
N THR A 2 -0.60 -1.51 -24.50
CA THR A 2 -1.16 -0.34 -23.81
C THR A 2 -0.02 0.65 -23.62
N ASP A 3 -0.18 1.87 -24.14
CA ASP A 3 0.83 2.92 -24.06
C ASP A 3 1.16 3.18 -22.59
N ALA A 4 2.37 2.85 -22.15
CA ALA A 4 2.81 2.99 -20.77
C ALA A 4 2.84 4.45 -20.27
N ARG A 5 2.64 5.42 -21.18
CA ARG A 5 2.54 6.86 -20.87
C ARG A 5 1.20 7.20 -20.22
N LEU A 6 0.09 6.60 -20.69
CA LEU A 6 -1.26 6.86 -20.17
C LEU A 6 -1.40 6.68 -18.65
N PRO A 7 -0.91 5.59 -18.03
CA PRO A 7 -0.96 5.46 -16.57
C PRO A 7 -0.14 6.51 -15.82
N GLY A 8 1.00 6.96 -16.38
CA GLY A 8 1.84 7.98 -15.78
C GLY A 8 1.18 9.37 -15.79
N GLU A 9 0.65 9.78 -16.95
CA GLU A 9 -0.01 11.08 -17.13
C GLU A 9 -1.27 11.19 -16.27
N LEU A 10 -2.08 10.12 -16.19
CA LEU A 10 -3.28 10.11 -15.36
C LEU A 10 -2.92 10.28 -13.86
N ARG A 11 -1.85 9.63 -13.38
CA ARG A 11 -1.40 9.75 -11.99
C ARG A 11 -0.89 11.14 -11.67
N ILE A 12 -0.11 11.73 -12.56
CA ILE A 12 0.32 13.13 -12.45
C ILE A 12 -0.90 14.06 -12.40
N SER A 13 -1.89 13.82 -13.25
CA SER A 13 -3.13 14.61 -13.26
C SER A 13 -3.93 14.50 -11.96
N MET A 14 -3.94 13.34 -11.30
CA MET A 14 -4.54 13.18 -9.97
C MET A 14 -3.84 14.03 -8.90
N LEU A 15 -2.50 14.15 -8.98
CA LEU A 15 -1.72 14.98 -8.07
C LEU A 15 -1.85 16.48 -8.37
N GLN A 16 -2.24 16.85 -9.58
CA GLN A 16 -2.40 18.24 -10.03
C GLN A 16 -3.83 18.80 -9.85
N SER A 17 -4.68 18.17 -9.09
CA SER A 17 -6.10 18.42 -8.79
C SER A 17 -6.80 19.63 -9.47
N ASP A 18 -6.23 20.83 -9.32
CA ASP A 18 -6.77 22.12 -9.81
C ASP A 18 -6.38 22.47 -11.25
N SER A 19 -5.42 21.75 -11.84
CA SER A 19 -4.90 22.00 -13.19
C SER A 19 -4.86 20.74 -14.09
N GLY A 20 -5.18 19.56 -13.52
CA GLY A 20 -5.16 18.30 -14.25
C GLY A 20 -6.43 18.01 -15.04
N VAL A 21 -6.41 16.97 -15.88
CA VAL A 21 -7.58 16.51 -16.66
C VAL A 21 -8.75 16.07 -15.77
N LEU A 22 -8.50 15.77 -14.51
CA LEU A 22 -9.50 15.37 -13.52
C LEU A 22 -10.11 16.56 -12.74
N LYS A 23 -9.73 17.80 -13.08
CA LYS A 23 -10.24 18.99 -12.38
C LYS A 23 -11.76 19.01 -12.26
N LYS A 24 -12.47 18.71 -13.35
CA LYS A 24 -13.95 18.71 -13.35
C LYS A 24 -14.54 17.70 -12.35
N GLU A 25 -13.90 16.54 -12.19
CA GLU A 25 -14.37 15.51 -11.24
C GLU A 25 -14.06 15.91 -9.80
N PHE A 26 -12.94 16.59 -9.57
CA PHE A 26 -12.64 17.18 -8.27
C PHE A 26 -13.58 18.32 -7.91
N ASP A 27 -13.89 19.22 -8.85
CA ASP A 27 -14.87 20.29 -8.64
C ASP A 27 -16.23 19.71 -8.24
N LYS A 28 -16.72 18.69 -8.93
CA LYS A 28 -17.97 17.97 -8.58
C LYS A 28 -17.94 17.38 -7.17
N LEU A 29 -16.83 16.76 -6.79
CA LEU A 29 -16.64 16.17 -5.46
C LEU A 29 -16.68 17.28 -4.39
N VAL A 30 -15.98 18.39 -4.62
CA VAL A 30 -15.97 19.54 -3.71
C VAL A 30 -17.37 20.14 -3.57
N ASP A 31 -18.10 20.30 -4.67
CA ASP A 31 -19.46 20.83 -4.65
C ASP A 31 -20.43 19.88 -3.94
N TRP A 32 -20.27 18.56 -4.14
CA TRP A 32 -21.06 17.57 -3.42
C TRP A 32 -20.80 17.64 -1.90
N ILE A 33 -19.52 17.68 -1.47
CA ILE A 33 -19.17 17.78 -0.05
C ILE A 33 -19.73 19.05 0.60
N ARG A 34 -19.80 20.16 -0.13
CA ARG A 34 -20.39 21.40 0.38
C ARG A 34 -21.89 21.29 0.64
N GLY A 35 -22.59 20.40 -0.07
CA GLY A 35 -24.00 20.12 0.10
C GLY A 35 -24.34 19.13 1.22
N GLU A 36 -23.33 18.42 1.74
CA GLU A 36 -23.48 17.42 2.80
C GLU A 36 -23.19 18.00 4.20
N PRO A 37 -23.64 17.37 5.28
CA PRO A 37 -23.19 17.71 6.63
C PRO A 37 -21.65 17.65 6.70
N LEU A 38 -21.03 18.77 7.08
CA LEU A 38 -19.57 18.86 7.10
C LEU A 38 -18.98 17.90 8.14
N PRO A 39 -17.99 17.06 7.77
CA PRO A 39 -17.29 16.19 8.71
C PRO A 39 -16.40 17.02 9.66
N ASP A 40 -16.01 16.47 10.80
CA ASP A 40 -15.05 17.11 11.71
C ASP A 40 -13.62 17.04 11.18
N VAL A 41 -13.30 15.99 10.42
CA VAL A 41 -11.98 15.73 9.81
C VAL A 41 -12.15 15.01 8.47
N ILE A 42 -11.27 15.30 7.53
CA ILE A 42 -11.21 14.62 6.24
C ILE A 42 -9.94 13.79 6.20
N ASN A 43 -10.04 12.50 5.91
CA ASN A 43 -8.89 11.64 5.74
C ASN A 43 -8.74 11.20 4.28
N LEU A 44 -7.61 11.55 3.67
CA LEU A 44 -7.21 11.01 2.38
C LEU A 44 -6.64 9.61 2.58
N PRO A 45 -7.09 8.60 1.83
CA PRO A 45 -6.70 7.21 2.08
C PRO A 45 -5.24 6.89 1.70
N ASN A 46 -4.62 7.73 0.87
CA ASN A 46 -3.20 7.63 0.50
C ASN A 46 -2.67 8.94 -0.08
N SER A 47 -1.34 9.08 -0.15
CA SER A 47 -0.68 10.29 -0.63
C SER A 47 -0.81 10.55 -2.14
N LEU A 48 -1.25 9.57 -2.94
CA LEU A 48 -1.51 9.78 -4.37
C LEU A 48 -2.74 10.67 -4.60
N LEU A 49 -3.57 10.87 -3.58
CA LEU A 49 -4.71 11.78 -3.58
C LEU A 49 -4.43 13.11 -2.88
N ILE A 50 -3.19 13.39 -2.51
CA ILE A 50 -2.82 14.59 -1.74
C ILE A 50 -3.21 15.89 -2.45
N GLY A 51 -3.28 15.88 -3.79
CA GLY A 51 -3.76 16.99 -4.59
C GLY A 51 -5.16 17.52 -4.19
N MET A 52 -5.96 16.70 -3.55
CA MET A 52 -7.27 17.08 -3.05
C MET A 52 -7.22 17.87 -1.73
N ALA A 53 -6.09 17.86 -1.00
CA ALA A 53 -6.00 18.46 0.32
C ALA A 53 -6.31 19.97 0.32
N GLY A 54 -5.65 20.74 -0.54
CA GLY A 54 -5.87 22.18 -0.67
C GLY A 54 -7.31 22.55 -1.03
N PRO A 55 -7.88 22.03 -2.13
CA PRO A 55 -9.27 22.27 -2.51
C PRO A 55 -10.30 21.88 -1.44
N LEU A 56 -10.14 20.71 -0.79
CA LEU A 56 -11.02 20.27 0.28
C LEU A 56 -10.92 21.18 1.50
N ARG A 57 -9.70 21.57 1.89
CA ARG A 57 -9.50 22.56 2.98
C ARG A 57 -10.18 23.89 2.67
N ALA A 58 -10.00 24.42 1.47
CA ALA A 58 -10.61 25.67 1.05
C ALA A 58 -12.14 25.60 1.08
N ALA A 59 -12.72 24.47 0.68
CA ALA A 59 -14.16 24.27 0.62
C ALA A 59 -14.81 24.06 1.98
N THR A 60 -14.17 23.33 2.89
CA THR A 60 -14.78 22.85 4.13
C THR A 60 -14.23 23.51 5.39
N ARG A 61 -13.03 24.09 5.33
CA ARG A 61 -12.25 24.61 6.47
C ARG A 61 -12.02 23.55 7.56
N ARG A 62 -11.98 22.28 7.17
CA ARG A 62 -11.76 21.16 8.08
C ARG A 62 -10.32 20.68 8.05
N PRO A 63 -9.82 20.10 9.15
CA PRO A 63 -8.52 19.44 9.19
C PRO A 63 -8.44 18.33 8.16
N ILE A 64 -7.28 18.22 7.50
CA ILE A 64 -6.98 17.18 6.51
C ILE A 64 -5.94 16.22 7.08
N CYS A 65 -6.28 14.95 7.14
CA CYS A 65 -5.35 13.86 7.40
C CYS A 65 -5.06 13.10 6.12
N CYS A 66 -3.91 12.44 6.06
CA CYS A 66 -3.55 11.54 4.96
C CYS A 66 -2.93 10.26 5.53
N THR A 67 -3.51 9.12 5.18
CA THR A 67 -2.97 7.80 5.56
C THR A 67 -1.90 7.37 4.56
N LEU A 68 -0.77 6.84 5.05
CA LEU A 68 0.35 6.35 4.24
C LEU A 68 0.28 4.82 4.19
N GLN A 69 0.19 4.23 2.99
CA GLN A 69 -0.10 2.79 2.82
C GLN A 69 0.81 2.07 1.81
N GLY A 70 2.05 2.49 1.66
CA GLY A 70 3.00 1.81 0.76
C GLY A 70 2.89 2.30 -0.69
N GLU A 71 2.65 3.58 -0.89
CA GLU A 71 2.54 4.24 -2.20
C GLU A 71 3.81 4.15 -3.02
N GLU A 72 4.96 3.91 -2.39
CA GLU A 72 6.25 3.70 -3.06
C GLU A 72 6.19 2.56 -4.07
N LEU A 73 5.39 1.53 -3.84
CA LEU A 73 5.21 0.42 -4.79
C LEU A 73 4.60 0.90 -6.11
N PHE A 74 3.63 1.81 -6.02
CA PHE A 74 3.02 2.44 -7.21
C PHE A 74 3.99 3.40 -7.90
N LEU A 75 4.72 4.19 -7.11
CA LEU A 75 5.67 5.16 -7.64
C LEU A 75 6.85 4.47 -8.33
N ASN A 76 7.34 3.37 -7.77
CA ASN A 76 8.41 2.58 -8.37
C ASN A 76 8.00 1.90 -9.69
N GLY A 77 6.70 1.68 -9.90
CA GLY A 77 6.15 1.21 -11.18
C GLY A 77 6.01 2.30 -12.24
N LEU A 78 6.28 3.58 -11.91
CA LEU A 78 6.28 4.67 -12.88
C LEU A 78 7.63 4.74 -13.60
N GLN A 79 7.58 4.97 -14.92
CA GLN A 79 8.81 5.14 -15.70
C GLN A 79 9.42 6.54 -15.48
N GLY A 80 10.74 6.56 -15.29
CA GLY A 80 11.64 7.73 -15.29
C GLY A 80 11.04 9.05 -14.79
N PRO A 81 10.74 9.99 -15.68
CA PRO A 81 10.38 11.35 -15.28
C PRO A 81 9.05 11.45 -14.51
N TYR A 82 8.15 10.48 -14.68
CA TYR A 82 6.85 10.48 -13.98
C TYR A 82 6.99 10.21 -12.49
N ARG A 83 7.92 9.33 -12.09
CA ARG A 83 8.17 9.03 -10.68
C ARG A 83 8.67 10.26 -9.93
N ASP A 84 9.71 10.90 -10.45
CA ASP A 84 10.33 12.05 -9.78
C ASP A 84 9.37 13.25 -9.75
N ARG A 85 8.61 13.45 -10.83
CA ARG A 85 7.57 14.48 -10.89
C ARG A 85 6.43 14.20 -9.88
N ALA A 86 5.99 12.94 -9.73
CA ALA A 86 4.99 12.59 -8.75
C ALA A 86 5.48 12.85 -7.32
N ILE A 87 6.72 12.48 -7.00
CA ILE A 87 7.33 12.74 -5.69
C ILE A 87 7.42 14.25 -5.43
N ALA A 88 7.84 15.05 -6.41
CA ALA A 88 7.90 16.50 -6.27
C ALA A 88 6.52 17.10 -6.00
N LEU A 89 5.49 16.70 -6.76
CA LEU A 89 4.12 17.17 -6.56
C LEU A 89 3.55 16.78 -5.20
N ILE A 90 3.88 15.60 -4.68
CA ILE A 90 3.48 15.21 -3.32
C ILE A 90 4.18 16.09 -2.29
N ARG A 91 5.48 16.32 -2.43
CA ARG A 91 6.27 17.18 -1.52
C ARG A 91 5.71 18.60 -1.45
N ASP A 92 5.37 19.18 -2.58
CA ASP A 92 4.84 20.55 -2.67
C ASP A 92 3.51 20.70 -1.90
N GLN A 93 2.75 19.62 -1.73
CA GLN A 93 1.43 19.63 -1.09
C GLN A 93 1.44 19.12 0.37
N VAL A 94 2.60 18.73 0.91
CA VAL A 94 2.73 18.31 2.33
C VAL A 94 2.25 19.40 3.30
N ALA A 95 2.36 20.66 2.91
CA ALA A 95 1.89 21.81 3.72
C ALA A 95 0.36 21.79 3.91
N ASP A 96 -0.40 21.31 2.93
CA ASP A 96 -1.86 21.28 2.93
C ASP A 96 -2.46 20.16 3.80
N VAL A 97 -1.63 19.25 4.32
CA VAL A 97 -2.05 18.18 5.21
C VAL A 97 -1.65 18.52 6.66
N ASP A 98 -2.58 18.41 7.60
CA ASP A 98 -2.32 18.67 9.02
C ASP A 98 -1.59 17.51 9.68
N ARG A 99 -2.02 16.27 9.39
CA ARG A 99 -1.43 15.06 9.96
C ARG A 99 -1.36 13.95 8.93
N PHE A 100 -0.25 13.22 8.95
CA PHE A 100 -0.10 11.96 8.24
C PHE A 100 -0.22 10.80 9.24
N ILE A 101 -0.80 9.70 8.79
CA ILE A 101 -0.99 8.49 9.60
C ILE A 101 -0.18 7.38 8.94
N ALA A 102 0.87 6.92 9.59
CA ALA A 102 1.70 5.81 9.15
C ALA A 102 1.37 4.54 9.93
N VAL A 103 1.42 3.38 9.29
CA VAL A 103 1.06 2.08 9.90
C VAL A 103 2.17 1.46 10.74
N SER A 104 3.39 2.02 10.70
CA SER A 104 4.54 1.58 11.47
C SER A 104 5.61 2.67 11.54
N GLU A 105 6.55 2.55 12.48
CA GLU A 105 7.73 3.45 12.57
C GLU A 105 8.59 3.35 11.30
N TYR A 106 8.73 2.16 10.73
CA TYR A 106 9.43 1.98 9.46
C TYR A 106 8.77 2.79 8.34
N CYS A 107 7.45 2.68 8.19
CA CYS A 107 6.69 3.44 7.20
C CYS A 107 6.84 4.95 7.46
N ALA A 108 6.76 5.38 8.70
CA ALA A 108 6.92 6.79 9.07
C ALA A 108 8.30 7.33 8.68
N ALA A 109 9.38 6.62 9.01
CA ALA A 109 10.74 7.02 8.64
C ALA A 109 10.93 7.05 7.12
N PHE A 110 10.51 6.00 6.43
CA PHE A 110 10.63 5.88 4.97
C PHE A 110 9.88 7.01 4.24
N MET A 111 8.64 7.31 4.66
CA MET A 111 7.83 8.36 4.02
C MET A 111 8.31 9.77 4.38
N THR A 112 8.90 9.96 5.57
CA THR A 112 9.61 11.20 5.93
C THR A 112 10.70 11.51 4.90
N ASP A 113 11.53 10.53 4.59
CA ASP A 113 12.64 10.71 3.64
C ASP A 113 12.12 10.85 2.20
N LEU A 114 11.17 9.99 1.79
CA LEU A 114 10.65 9.97 0.43
C LEU A 114 9.92 11.27 0.07
N PHE A 115 9.04 11.77 0.95
CA PHE A 115 8.16 12.91 0.68
C PHE A 115 8.55 14.19 1.42
N ALA A 116 9.65 14.19 2.15
CA ALA A 116 10.08 15.31 2.99
C ALA A 116 9.01 15.76 4.00
N ILE A 117 8.24 14.81 4.55
CA ILE A 117 7.21 15.08 5.55
C ILE A 117 7.90 15.33 6.91
N PRO A 118 7.67 16.48 7.56
CA PRO A 118 8.19 16.70 8.91
C PRO A 118 7.72 15.60 9.86
N ARG A 119 8.66 14.96 10.61
CA ARG A 119 8.33 13.85 11.52
C ARG A 119 7.23 14.21 12.53
N ALA A 120 7.20 15.49 12.95
CA ALA A 120 6.17 16.01 13.85
C ALA A 120 4.73 15.98 13.26
N LYS A 121 4.59 15.92 11.93
CA LYS A 121 3.30 15.76 11.26
C LYS A 121 2.85 14.30 11.16
N ILE A 122 3.70 13.31 11.45
CA ILE A 122 3.36 11.89 11.30
C ILE A 122 2.99 11.28 12.65
N ALA A 123 1.80 10.72 12.72
CA ALA A 123 1.37 9.83 13.80
C ALA A 123 1.50 8.37 13.36
N VAL A 124 2.05 7.51 14.21
CA VAL A 124 2.11 6.07 13.95
C VAL A 124 0.91 5.39 14.60
N VAL A 125 0.07 4.79 13.75
CA VAL A 125 -1.13 4.05 14.18
C VAL A 125 -1.07 2.66 13.54
N PRO A 126 -0.64 1.63 14.28
CA PRO A 126 -0.58 0.27 13.74
C PRO A 126 -1.96 -0.23 13.29
N LEU A 127 -1.96 -1.01 12.22
CA LEU A 127 -3.19 -1.65 11.74
C LEU A 127 -3.71 -2.64 12.78
N GLY A 128 -5.02 -2.59 13.00
CA GLY A 128 -5.74 -3.56 13.83
C GLY A 128 -6.58 -4.50 12.98
N ILE A 129 -7.00 -5.60 13.60
CA ILE A 129 -8.00 -6.51 13.06
C ILE A 129 -9.14 -6.71 14.05
N ARG A 130 -10.33 -6.96 13.53
CA ARG A 130 -11.45 -7.36 14.35
C ARG A 130 -11.26 -8.80 14.78
N MET A 131 -11.22 -9.05 16.09
CA MET A 131 -10.98 -10.39 16.65
C MET A 131 -12.28 -11.19 16.90
N ASP A 132 -13.45 -10.56 16.74
CA ASP A 132 -14.74 -11.21 16.95
C ASP A 132 -14.91 -12.42 16.04
N GLY A 133 -15.24 -13.57 16.61
CA GLY A 133 -15.41 -14.82 15.86
C GLY A 133 -14.13 -15.64 15.65
N TYR A 134 -12.96 -15.11 16.01
CA TYR A 134 -11.72 -15.89 16.02
C TYR A 134 -11.57 -16.60 17.37
N GLN A 135 -11.61 -17.94 17.33
CA GLN A 135 -11.33 -18.75 18.50
C GLN A 135 -9.95 -19.39 18.35
N TRP A 136 -9.14 -19.27 19.40
CA TRP A 136 -7.89 -20.00 19.45
C TRP A 136 -8.18 -21.48 19.68
N ALA A 137 -7.92 -22.32 18.67
CA ALA A 137 -7.90 -23.77 18.84
C ALA A 137 -6.43 -24.23 18.87
N ARG A 138 -5.99 -24.78 20.00
CA ARG A 138 -4.71 -25.45 20.10
C ARG A 138 -4.78 -26.74 19.29
N ARG A 139 -4.23 -26.76 18.08
CA ARG A 139 -4.11 -27.98 17.29
C ARG A 139 -2.91 -28.76 17.81
N SER A 140 -3.17 -29.93 18.38
CA SER A 140 -2.17 -30.97 18.57
C SER A 140 -2.00 -31.69 17.23
N SER A 141 -1.07 -31.26 16.40
CA SER A 141 -0.65 -32.03 15.21
C SER A 141 0.79 -32.47 15.41
N ALA A 142 1.07 -33.73 15.11
CA ALA A 142 2.43 -34.29 15.08
C ALA A 142 3.27 -33.66 13.96
N ASP A 143 2.63 -33.07 12.95
CA ASP A 143 3.27 -32.50 11.78
C ASP A 143 3.57 -31.01 11.95
N TYR A 144 4.80 -30.62 11.70
CA TYR A 144 5.19 -29.23 11.65
C TYR A 144 4.58 -28.55 10.39
N CYS A 145 3.80 -27.49 10.57
CA CYS A 145 3.14 -26.79 9.48
C CYS A 145 3.58 -25.34 9.43
N VAL A 146 4.20 -24.95 8.33
CA VAL A 146 4.48 -23.54 8.00
C VAL A 146 3.30 -22.98 7.22
N GLY A 147 2.70 -21.91 7.73
CA GLY A 147 1.57 -21.23 7.07
C GLY A 147 2.00 -19.95 6.37
N TYR A 148 1.48 -19.72 5.17
CA TYR A 148 1.52 -18.44 4.47
C TYR A 148 0.09 -18.00 4.20
N PHE A 149 -0.25 -16.76 4.57
CA PHE A 149 -1.56 -16.19 4.32
C PHE A 149 -1.43 -14.77 3.82
N ALA A 150 -1.38 -14.61 2.50
CA ALA A 150 -1.36 -13.31 1.83
C ALA A 150 -1.67 -13.49 0.33
N ARG A 151 -1.92 -12.39 -0.37
CA ARG A 151 -1.95 -12.39 -1.83
C ARG A 151 -0.66 -12.97 -2.39
N VAL A 152 -0.76 -13.86 -3.39
CA VAL A 152 0.41 -14.46 -4.04
C VAL A 152 0.97 -13.46 -5.04
N ALA A 153 1.99 -12.72 -4.60
CA ALA A 153 2.65 -11.68 -5.39
C ALA A 153 4.09 -11.50 -4.88
N PRO A 154 5.05 -11.06 -5.72
CA PRO A 154 6.47 -10.93 -5.36
C PRO A 154 6.71 -10.13 -4.09
N GLU A 155 6.01 -9.00 -3.93
CA GLU A 155 6.12 -8.10 -2.78
C GLU A 155 5.63 -8.73 -1.45
N LYS A 156 4.94 -9.87 -1.50
CA LYS A 156 4.50 -10.63 -0.32
C LYS A 156 5.46 -11.76 0.08
N GLY A 157 6.53 -11.96 -0.69
CA GLY A 157 7.69 -12.76 -0.30
C GLY A 157 7.47 -14.27 -0.23
N LEU A 158 6.49 -14.85 -0.94
CA LEU A 158 6.29 -16.32 -0.93
C LEU A 158 7.51 -17.08 -1.46
N HIS A 159 8.27 -16.52 -2.41
CA HIS A 159 9.52 -17.10 -2.90
C HIS A 159 10.59 -17.17 -1.80
N VAL A 160 10.71 -16.11 -0.96
CA VAL A 160 11.63 -16.11 0.17
C VAL A 160 11.27 -17.18 1.20
N LEU A 161 9.95 -17.32 1.49
CA LEU A 161 9.46 -18.36 2.37
C LEU A 161 9.71 -19.76 1.78
N ALA A 162 9.55 -19.94 0.47
CA ALA A 162 9.83 -21.21 -0.22
C ALA A 162 11.30 -21.61 -0.10
N GLU A 163 12.23 -20.69 -0.29
CA GLU A 163 13.66 -20.93 -0.08
C GLU A 163 13.97 -21.30 1.37
N ALA A 164 13.43 -20.54 2.32
CA ALA A 164 13.58 -20.84 3.75
C ALA A 164 13.02 -22.23 4.09
N TYR A 165 11.88 -22.60 3.49
CA TYR A 165 11.28 -23.92 3.68
C TYR A 165 12.16 -25.06 3.10
N VAL A 166 12.80 -24.88 1.94
CA VAL A 166 13.77 -25.85 1.38
C VAL A 166 14.93 -26.06 2.36
N HIS A 167 15.46 -24.97 2.93
CA HIS A 167 16.51 -25.07 3.95
C HIS A 167 16.04 -25.78 5.21
N LEU A 168 14.82 -25.48 5.68
CA LEU A 168 14.22 -26.15 6.82
C LEU A 168 14.08 -27.66 6.58
N ARG A 169 13.56 -28.08 5.43
CA ARG A 169 13.41 -29.50 5.05
C ARG A 169 14.74 -30.27 5.10
N ARG A 170 15.79 -29.67 4.55
CA ARG A 170 17.14 -30.28 4.59
C ARG A 170 17.64 -30.47 6.02
N ARG A 171 17.33 -29.55 6.93
CA ARG A 171 17.74 -29.64 8.35
C ARG A 171 16.88 -30.61 9.15
N MET A 172 15.61 -30.76 8.82
CA MET A 172 14.69 -31.67 9.50
C MET A 172 14.82 -33.12 9.07
N GLY A 173 15.47 -33.40 7.95
CA GLY A 173 15.61 -34.75 7.40
C GLY A 173 14.25 -35.42 7.13
N GLN A 174 13.97 -36.55 7.74
CA GLN A 174 12.72 -37.30 7.57
C GLN A 174 11.55 -36.81 8.44
N ALA A 175 11.78 -35.82 9.30
CA ALA A 175 10.68 -35.29 10.12
C ALA A 175 9.56 -34.69 9.25
N PRO A 176 8.29 -34.99 9.55
CA PRO A 176 7.17 -34.48 8.75
C PRO A 176 7.06 -32.95 8.88
N ALA A 177 7.08 -32.28 7.75
CA ALA A 177 6.82 -30.85 7.66
C ALA A 177 6.08 -30.54 6.35
N ARG A 178 5.18 -29.56 6.40
CA ARG A 178 4.46 -29.08 5.23
C ARG A 178 4.42 -27.57 5.18
N LEU A 179 4.38 -27.01 3.96
CA LEU A 179 4.11 -25.61 3.71
C LEU A 179 2.70 -25.48 3.12
N VAL A 180 1.88 -24.67 3.75
CA VAL A 180 0.53 -24.38 3.29
C VAL A 180 0.46 -22.89 2.94
N ALA A 181 0.25 -22.59 1.67
CA ALA A 181 0.06 -21.22 1.19
C ALA A 181 -1.42 -21.01 0.81
N ALA A 182 -2.04 -20.00 1.41
CA ALA A 182 -3.41 -19.61 1.14
C ALA A 182 -3.46 -18.12 0.78
N GLY A 183 -4.20 -17.78 -0.28
CA GLY A 183 -4.39 -16.40 -0.71
C GLY A 183 -4.84 -16.28 -2.16
N TYR A 184 -5.26 -15.06 -2.52
CA TYR A 184 -5.64 -14.77 -3.88
C TYR A 184 -4.41 -14.66 -4.80
N ILE A 185 -4.54 -15.11 -6.03
CA ILE A 185 -3.57 -14.93 -7.11
C ILE A 185 -4.22 -14.20 -8.29
N GLY A 186 -3.56 -13.14 -8.78
CA GLY A 186 -3.94 -12.48 -10.03
C GLY A 186 -3.55 -13.31 -11.25
N ALA A 187 -4.27 -13.16 -12.37
CA ALA A 187 -3.96 -13.88 -13.61
C ALA A 187 -2.54 -13.56 -14.14
N ASP A 188 -2.05 -12.36 -13.88
CA ASP A 188 -0.71 -11.87 -14.22
C ASP A 188 0.42 -12.46 -13.35
N GLN A 189 0.08 -13.14 -12.24
CA GLN A 189 1.05 -13.69 -11.27
C GLN A 189 1.32 -15.20 -11.47
N THR A 190 0.81 -15.79 -12.54
CA THR A 190 0.99 -17.25 -12.80
C THR A 190 2.46 -17.62 -13.00
N SER A 191 3.24 -16.76 -13.67
CA SER A 191 4.69 -16.97 -13.84
C SER A 191 5.42 -16.99 -12.51
N TYR A 192 5.10 -16.05 -11.62
CA TYR A 192 5.66 -15.99 -10.28
C TYR A 192 5.32 -17.25 -9.44
N LEU A 193 4.07 -17.73 -9.51
CA LEU A 193 3.71 -18.97 -8.82
C LEU A 193 4.50 -20.17 -9.35
N ASN A 194 4.76 -20.25 -10.66
CA ASN A 194 5.58 -21.32 -11.25
C ASN A 194 7.05 -21.24 -10.79
N GLU A 195 7.60 -20.04 -10.64
CA GLU A 195 8.91 -19.84 -10.04
C GLU A 195 8.96 -20.40 -8.60
N VAL A 196 7.98 -20.04 -7.76
CA VAL A 196 7.86 -20.54 -6.39
C VAL A 196 7.76 -22.07 -6.36
N ARG A 197 6.97 -22.68 -7.26
CA ARG A 197 6.88 -24.15 -7.39
C ARG A 197 8.23 -24.76 -7.77
N GLY A 198 8.99 -24.12 -8.67
CA GLY A 198 10.35 -24.55 -9.04
C GLY A 198 11.33 -24.51 -7.86
N ILE A 199 11.21 -23.53 -6.97
CA ILE A 199 11.99 -23.47 -5.72
C ILE A 199 11.64 -24.66 -4.83
N LEU A 200 10.34 -24.91 -4.61
CA LEU A 200 9.86 -25.98 -3.73
C LEU A 200 10.17 -27.39 -4.26
N ALA A 201 10.30 -27.57 -5.56
CA ALA A 201 10.69 -28.86 -6.15
C ALA A 201 12.11 -29.30 -5.75
N ARG A 202 12.91 -28.44 -5.12
CA ARG A 202 14.25 -28.72 -4.59
C ARG A 202 14.25 -29.21 -3.13
N ALA A 203 13.07 -29.25 -2.48
CA ALA A 203 12.87 -29.71 -1.11
C ALA A 203 12.63 -31.22 -1.07
#